data_65415a556fe41bdab10a6c78bfa66a1e
#
_entry.id   65415a556fe41bdab10a6c78bfa66a1e
#
_cell.length_a   1.000
_cell.length_b   1.000
_cell.length_c   1.000
_cell.angle_alpha   90.00
_cell.angle_beta   90.00
_cell.angle_gamma   90.00
#
_symmetry.space_group_name_H-M   'P 1'
#
loop_
_entity.id
_entity.type
_entity.pdbx_description
1 polymer ?
#
loop_
_entity_poly.entity_id
_entity_poly.type
_entity_poly.pdbx_seq_one_letter_code
_entity_poly.pdbx_strand_id
1 'polypeptide(L)'
;MKIVITVNKNDVWFCRICVASIRFYYPDVPILLLKDELNGRFSTVEIERYWQVQLMTFPITKFGWSAAKIHLYTDPRFAGEKFLVLDADIIMIGKLLDQPFLLNNDNDVIVNADEEDVYGQWFQQVYYDINAIQKYDPTFKYPGYVFNCGQLFCKGNFLSREQLAPYFNFAGAPSWKDTTTFPMVDQSVFNYLLPTLQKKGKLSIGKAHYMLWSDLEVVKQIPIAHVIAGNLYPFVIHYAGALRTPLLNKMTRTDLLIFFEKHYYSKIPLGKCLQHSRQLMPLGNLIIRRSYHALKKAIIRATKPAL
;
A
#
# COMPACT_ATOMS: atom_id res chain seq x y z
N MET A 1 18.55 -1.70 6.29
CA MET A 1 17.08 -1.57 6.10
C MET A 1 16.63 -2.51 5.01
N LYS A 2 15.45 -3.13 5.14
CA LYS A 2 14.82 -3.97 4.11
C LYS A 2 13.52 -3.29 3.67
N ILE A 3 13.08 -3.52 2.43
CA ILE A 3 11.78 -3.05 1.95
C ILE A 3 10.83 -4.23 1.92
N VAL A 4 9.63 -4.09 2.50
CA VAL A 4 8.57 -5.09 2.45
C VAL A 4 7.44 -4.55 1.60
N ILE A 5 7.02 -5.28 0.57
CA ILE A 5 5.89 -4.90 -0.28
C ILE A 5 4.75 -5.88 -0.01
N THR A 6 3.60 -5.36 0.42
CA THR A 6 2.39 -6.16 0.57
C THR A 6 1.67 -6.24 -0.77
N VAL A 7 1.37 -7.46 -1.22
CA VAL A 7 0.78 -7.68 -2.55
C VAL A 7 -0.33 -8.73 -2.52
N ASN A 8 -1.44 -8.45 -3.18
CA ASN A 8 -2.52 -9.38 -3.46
C ASN A 8 -2.65 -9.65 -4.97
N LYS A 9 -3.49 -10.61 -5.35
CA LYS A 9 -3.69 -11.02 -6.73
C LYS A 9 -4.06 -9.87 -7.67
N ASN A 10 -4.86 -8.93 -7.20
CA ASN A 10 -5.37 -7.84 -8.03
C ASN A 10 -4.33 -6.75 -8.28
N ASP A 11 -3.31 -6.66 -7.42
CA ASP A 11 -2.29 -5.61 -7.43
C ASP A 11 -0.93 -6.09 -7.95
N VAL A 12 -0.79 -7.37 -8.34
CA VAL A 12 0.48 -7.92 -8.83
C VAL A 12 1.04 -7.18 -10.05
N TRP A 13 0.18 -6.58 -10.86
CA TRP A 13 0.58 -5.76 -11.99
C TRP A 13 1.24 -4.45 -11.52
N PHE A 14 0.72 -3.82 -10.47
CA PHE A 14 1.30 -2.61 -9.91
C PHE A 14 2.55 -2.91 -9.09
N CYS A 15 2.58 -4.04 -8.39
CA CYS A 15 3.77 -4.52 -7.67
C CYS A 15 5.03 -4.59 -8.58
N ARG A 16 4.87 -4.94 -9.86
CA ARG A 16 5.98 -4.90 -10.84
C ARG A 16 6.54 -3.50 -11.01
N ILE A 17 5.67 -2.50 -11.10
CA ILE A 17 6.05 -1.09 -11.23
C ILE A 17 6.70 -0.60 -9.93
N CYS A 18 6.12 -0.95 -8.78
CA CYS A 18 6.68 -0.65 -7.45
C CYS A 18 8.11 -1.19 -7.33
N VAL A 19 8.32 -2.48 -7.57
CA VAL A 19 9.65 -3.12 -7.51
C VAL A 19 10.64 -2.45 -8.48
N ALA A 20 10.21 -2.16 -9.71
CA ALA A 20 11.06 -1.51 -10.70
C ALA A 20 11.46 -0.09 -10.27
N SER A 21 10.54 0.67 -9.64
CA SER A 21 10.83 2.01 -9.15
C SER A 21 11.86 1.99 -8.01
N ILE A 22 11.75 1.03 -7.10
CA ILE A 22 12.73 0.85 -6.01
C ILE A 22 14.10 0.47 -6.57
N ARG A 23 14.17 -0.53 -7.44
CA ARG A 23 15.40 -1.04 -8.05
C ARG A 23 16.08 -0.03 -8.96
N PHE A 24 15.37 0.95 -9.46
CA PHE A 24 15.94 2.05 -10.24
C PHE A 24 16.90 2.89 -9.42
N TYR A 25 16.57 3.16 -8.15
CA TYR A 25 17.42 3.94 -7.25
C TYR A 25 18.31 3.08 -6.35
N TYR A 26 17.86 1.88 -6.00
CA TYR A 26 18.50 0.99 -5.04
C TYR A 26 18.57 -0.43 -5.62
N PRO A 27 19.57 -0.70 -6.48
CA PRO A 27 19.71 -2.00 -7.14
C PRO A 27 19.86 -3.16 -6.16
N ASP A 28 20.50 -2.93 -5.01
CA ASP A 28 20.91 -4.00 -4.08
C ASP A 28 20.13 -4.03 -2.77
N VAL A 29 19.20 -3.09 -2.53
CA VAL A 29 18.43 -3.09 -1.28
C VAL A 29 17.61 -4.39 -1.17
N PRO A 30 17.60 -5.08 -0.01
CA PRO A 30 16.75 -6.26 0.14
C PRO A 30 15.27 -5.93 0.03
N ILE A 31 14.57 -6.58 -0.92
CA ILE A 31 13.11 -6.47 -1.09
C ILE A 31 12.47 -7.80 -0.74
N LEU A 32 11.48 -7.75 0.12
CA LEU A 32 10.67 -8.88 0.56
C LEU A 32 9.23 -8.69 0.06
N LEU A 33 8.61 -9.71 -0.49
CA LEU A 33 7.18 -9.72 -0.81
C LEU A 33 6.39 -10.40 0.29
N LEU A 34 5.43 -9.70 0.84
CA LEU A 34 4.42 -10.23 1.74
C LEU A 34 3.15 -10.49 0.93
N LYS A 35 2.95 -11.75 0.58
CA LYS A 35 1.95 -12.19 -0.39
C LYS A 35 0.66 -12.58 0.30
N ASP A 36 -0.45 -11.88 0.01
CA ASP A 36 -1.78 -12.22 0.50
C ASP A 36 -2.58 -12.95 -0.59
N GLU A 37 -2.92 -14.21 -0.33
CA GLU A 37 -3.67 -15.08 -1.22
C GLU A 37 -5.17 -15.17 -0.88
N LEU A 38 -5.72 -14.24 -0.08
CA LEU A 38 -7.15 -14.23 0.24
C LEU A 38 -8.01 -14.18 -1.04
N ASN A 39 -7.63 -13.36 -2.00
CA ASN A 39 -8.33 -13.20 -3.29
C ASN A 39 -7.94 -14.26 -4.34
N GLY A 40 -7.29 -15.33 -3.91
CA GLY A 40 -6.85 -16.45 -4.74
C GLY A 40 -5.34 -16.45 -4.99
N ARG A 41 -4.84 -17.62 -5.35
CA ARG A 41 -3.42 -17.84 -5.65
C ARG A 41 -2.99 -17.06 -6.88
N PHE A 42 -1.75 -16.60 -6.87
CA PHE A 42 -1.09 -15.93 -7.99
C PHE A 42 0.42 -16.15 -7.93
N SER A 43 1.10 -15.99 -9.07
CA SER A 43 2.53 -16.18 -9.17
C SER A 43 3.29 -14.87 -9.08
N THR A 44 4.35 -14.87 -8.30
CA THR A 44 5.35 -13.80 -8.17
C THR A 44 6.74 -14.24 -8.62
N VAL A 45 6.88 -15.48 -9.11
CA VAL A 45 8.14 -16.10 -9.53
C VAL A 45 8.93 -15.24 -10.52
N GLU A 46 8.26 -14.53 -11.43
CA GLU A 46 8.89 -13.61 -12.36
C GLU A 46 9.58 -12.44 -11.61
N ILE A 47 8.88 -11.85 -10.63
CA ILE A 47 9.41 -10.75 -9.80
C ILE A 47 10.59 -11.27 -8.97
N GLU A 48 10.44 -12.41 -8.33
CA GLU A 48 11.48 -13.03 -7.50
C GLU A 48 12.74 -13.31 -8.33
N ARG A 49 12.58 -13.95 -9.48
CA ARG A 49 13.70 -14.41 -10.31
C ARG A 49 14.47 -13.28 -10.98
N TYR A 50 13.77 -12.32 -11.59
CA TYR A 50 14.44 -11.30 -12.41
C TYR A 50 14.75 -10.02 -11.67
N TRP A 51 14.14 -9.83 -10.49
CA TRP A 51 14.31 -8.63 -9.69
C TRP A 51 14.93 -8.87 -8.32
N GLN A 52 15.41 -10.11 -8.08
CA GLN A 52 16.07 -10.50 -6.82
C GLN A 52 15.22 -10.14 -5.60
N VAL A 53 13.95 -10.49 -5.66
CA VAL A 53 13.00 -10.26 -4.58
C VAL A 53 12.75 -11.58 -3.87
N GLN A 54 12.67 -11.57 -2.54
CA GLN A 54 12.44 -12.76 -1.74
C GLN A 54 11.00 -12.78 -1.21
N LEU A 55 10.42 -13.97 -1.08
CA LEU A 55 9.14 -14.10 -0.38
C LEU A 55 9.36 -14.08 1.13
N MET A 56 8.54 -13.28 1.82
CA MET A 56 8.40 -13.37 3.25
C MET A 56 7.37 -14.47 3.58
N THR A 57 7.77 -15.47 4.34
CA THR A 57 6.93 -16.64 4.65
C THR A 57 6.36 -16.58 6.05
N PHE A 58 5.07 -16.82 6.14
CA PHE A 58 4.33 -17.02 7.39
C PHE A 58 3.61 -18.37 7.36
N PRO A 59 3.17 -18.91 8.50
CA PRO A 59 2.38 -20.14 8.54
C PRO A 59 1.04 -20.07 7.79
N ILE A 60 0.56 -18.87 7.53
CA ILE A 60 -0.67 -18.59 6.76
C ILE A 60 -0.32 -17.81 5.50
N THR A 61 -1.16 -17.92 4.46
CA THR A 61 -1.03 -17.18 3.20
C THR A 61 -2.25 -16.31 2.89
N LYS A 62 -3.32 -16.43 3.68
CA LYS A 62 -4.56 -15.68 3.53
C LYS A 62 -4.71 -14.76 4.74
N PHE A 63 -4.37 -13.50 4.55
CA PHE A 63 -4.37 -12.53 5.65
C PHE A 63 -5.63 -11.66 5.66
N GLY A 64 -6.16 -11.36 4.53
CA GLY A 64 -7.18 -10.35 4.35
C GLY A 64 -6.59 -8.95 4.18
N TRP A 65 -7.38 -8.08 3.63
CA TRP A 65 -7.00 -6.70 3.33
C TRP A 65 -6.34 -6.04 4.55
N SER A 66 -5.16 -5.44 4.33
CA SER A 66 -4.33 -4.76 5.33
C SER A 66 -3.76 -5.62 6.48
N ALA A 67 -4.34 -6.78 6.76
CA ALA A 67 -3.95 -7.60 7.91
C ALA A 67 -2.59 -8.30 7.75
N ALA A 68 -2.07 -8.41 6.55
CA ALA A 68 -0.76 -9.05 6.31
C ALA A 68 0.37 -8.35 7.07
N LYS A 69 0.37 -7.02 7.10
CA LYS A 69 1.38 -6.19 7.79
C LYS A 69 1.42 -6.44 9.30
N ILE A 70 0.28 -6.79 9.92
CA ILE A 70 0.17 -7.05 11.35
C ILE A 70 1.13 -8.16 11.78
N HIS A 71 1.30 -9.18 10.97
CA HIS A 71 2.21 -10.28 11.26
C HIS A 71 3.68 -9.82 11.29
N LEU A 72 4.08 -8.92 10.37
CA LEU A 72 5.42 -8.30 10.42
C LEU A 72 5.60 -7.46 11.69
N TYR A 73 4.59 -6.68 12.05
CA TYR A 73 4.65 -5.74 13.16
C TYR A 73 4.67 -6.43 14.54
N THR A 74 4.21 -7.69 14.62
CA THR A 74 4.08 -8.42 15.88
C THR A 74 4.92 -9.71 15.97
N ASP A 75 5.74 -10.01 14.97
CA ASP A 75 6.52 -11.25 14.94
C ASP A 75 7.91 -11.01 15.54
N PRO A 76 8.24 -11.68 16.66
CA PRO A 76 9.52 -11.51 17.33
C PRO A 76 10.73 -11.92 16.48
N ARG A 77 10.55 -12.71 15.42
CA ARG A 77 11.64 -13.07 14.48
C ARG A 77 12.26 -11.84 13.82
N PHE A 78 11.51 -10.74 13.72
CA PHE A 78 11.95 -9.51 13.07
C PHE A 78 12.41 -8.43 14.05
N ALA A 79 12.45 -8.73 15.35
CA ALA A 79 12.89 -7.76 16.36
C ALA A 79 14.29 -7.19 16.02
N GLY A 80 14.43 -5.88 16.08
CA GLY A 80 15.67 -5.16 15.78
C GLY A 80 15.95 -4.92 14.29
N GLU A 81 15.18 -5.53 13.36
CA GLU A 81 15.29 -5.22 11.93
C GLU A 81 14.53 -3.93 11.59
N LYS A 82 15.06 -3.14 10.67
CA LYS A 82 14.40 -1.91 10.18
C LYS A 82 13.80 -2.14 8.79
N PHE A 83 12.55 -1.75 8.63
CA PHE A 83 11.78 -1.94 7.41
C PHE A 83 11.20 -0.63 6.87
N LEU A 84 11.14 -0.49 5.55
CA LEU A 84 10.15 0.32 4.86
C LEU A 84 9.06 -0.63 4.35
N VAL A 85 7.87 -0.52 4.91
CA VAL A 85 6.70 -1.32 4.48
C VAL A 85 5.89 -0.50 3.48
N LEU A 86 5.56 -1.08 2.35
CA LEU A 86 4.84 -0.43 1.24
C LEU A 86 3.66 -1.29 0.78
N ASP A 87 2.57 -0.64 0.41
CA ASP A 87 1.56 -1.24 -0.44
C ASP A 87 2.06 -1.36 -1.89
N ALA A 88 1.54 -2.34 -2.63
CA ALA A 88 1.98 -2.59 -4.00
C ALA A 88 1.68 -1.44 -4.97
N ASP A 89 0.73 -0.56 -4.64
CA ASP A 89 0.33 0.60 -5.44
C ASP A 89 1.11 1.89 -5.13
N ILE A 90 2.33 1.71 -4.70
CA ILE A 90 3.27 2.80 -4.40
C ILE A 90 4.43 2.76 -5.40
N ILE A 91 4.88 3.92 -5.87
CA ILE A 91 6.11 4.06 -6.63
C ILE A 91 7.09 4.99 -5.91
N MET A 92 8.37 4.63 -5.95
CA MET A 92 9.45 5.49 -5.48
C MET A 92 9.88 6.43 -6.61
N ILE A 93 10.07 7.71 -6.31
CA ILE A 93 10.42 8.72 -7.31
C ILE A 93 11.73 9.46 -7.02
N GLY A 94 12.51 8.95 -6.08
CA GLY A 94 13.85 9.46 -5.75
C GLY A 94 14.50 8.69 -4.63
N LYS A 95 15.67 9.15 -4.18
CA LYS A 95 16.51 8.50 -3.17
C LYS A 95 15.98 8.75 -1.75
N LEU A 96 14.85 8.12 -1.42
CA LEU A 96 14.19 8.25 -0.13
C LEU A 96 15.02 7.66 1.03
N LEU A 97 15.68 6.52 0.81
CA LEU A 97 16.38 5.82 1.89
C LEU A 97 17.66 6.55 2.36
N ASP A 98 18.13 7.53 1.58
CA ASP A 98 19.33 8.33 1.90
C ASP A 98 18.97 9.55 2.78
N GLN A 99 17.72 9.73 3.15
CA GLN A 99 17.27 10.92 3.88
C GLN A 99 17.73 10.92 5.34
N PRO A 100 18.19 12.07 5.87
CA PRO A 100 18.72 12.18 7.23
C PRO A 100 17.74 11.75 8.32
N PHE A 101 16.44 11.95 8.12
CA PHE A 101 15.42 11.53 9.09
C PHE A 101 15.33 10.02 9.27
N LEU A 102 15.86 9.22 8.32
CA LEU A 102 15.95 7.76 8.42
C LEU A 102 17.28 7.32 9.02
N LEU A 103 18.38 7.97 8.62
CA LEU A 103 19.74 7.56 8.99
C LEU A 103 20.02 7.79 10.47
N ASN A 104 19.48 8.89 11.03
CA ASN A 104 19.74 9.34 12.39
C ASN A 104 18.56 9.08 13.35
N ASN A 105 17.61 8.21 12.96
CA ASN A 105 16.38 8.05 13.71
C ASN A 105 16.32 6.67 14.37
N ASP A 106 16.02 6.66 15.67
CA ASP A 106 15.83 5.43 16.46
C ASP A 106 14.38 5.22 16.92
N ASN A 107 13.43 5.94 16.34
CA ASN A 107 12.01 5.71 16.62
C ASN A 107 11.59 4.29 16.22
N ASP A 108 10.56 3.77 16.88
CA ASP A 108 9.99 2.46 16.57
C ASP A 108 9.23 2.49 15.26
N VAL A 109 8.60 3.63 14.97
CA VAL A 109 7.91 3.87 13.68
C VAL A 109 8.10 5.32 13.25
N ILE A 110 8.23 5.54 11.93
CA ILE A 110 8.19 6.88 11.31
C ILE A 110 7.01 6.91 10.34
N VAL A 111 6.13 7.87 10.54
CA VAL A 111 4.91 8.05 9.75
C VAL A 111 5.02 9.26 8.83
N ASN A 112 4.37 9.21 7.67
CA ASN A 112 4.10 10.41 6.89
C ASN A 112 2.93 11.14 7.56
N ALA A 113 3.24 12.15 8.36
CA ALA A 113 2.24 12.86 9.14
C ALA A 113 1.60 13.97 8.30
N ASP A 114 0.28 13.90 8.18
CA ASP A 114 -0.55 14.88 7.50
C ASP A 114 -1.45 15.57 8.54
N GLU A 115 -1.63 16.89 8.41
CA GLU A 115 -2.65 17.64 9.17
C GLU A 115 -3.95 17.63 8.37
N GLU A 116 -5.06 17.25 9.02
CA GLU A 116 -6.35 17.09 8.38
C GLU A 116 -7.46 17.75 9.18
N ASP A 117 -8.50 18.21 8.49
CA ASP A 117 -9.72 18.67 9.12
C ASP A 117 -10.49 17.48 9.72
N VAL A 118 -10.37 17.32 11.03
CA VAL A 118 -10.92 16.19 11.79
C VAL A 118 -12.45 16.11 11.81
N TYR A 119 -13.13 17.18 11.45
CA TYR A 119 -14.59 17.23 11.36
C TYR A 119 -15.10 17.07 9.93
N GLY A 120 -14.19 17.05 8.95
CA GLY A 120 -14.53 16.81 7.55
C GLY A 120 -15.07 15.40 7.31
N GLN A 121 -16.07 15.29 6.43
CA GLN A 121 -16.65 13.99 6.07
C GLN A 121 -15.60 13.01 5.52
N TRP A 122 -14.62 13.50 4.76
CA TRP A 122 -13.54 12.70 4.23
C TRP A 122 -12.69 12.08 5.35
N PHE A 123 -12.32 12.88 6.37
CA PHE A 123 -11.56 12.39 7.53
C PHE A 123 -12.29 11.23 8.22
N GLN A 124 -13.59 11.40 8.50
CA GLN A 124 -14.40 10.37 9.17
C GLN A 124 -14.47 9.06 8.37
N GLN A 125 -14.52 9.15 7.04
CA GLN A 125 -14.57 7.99 6.16
C GLN A 125 -13.23 7.26 6.05
N VAL A 126 -12.10 7.99 6.13
CA VAL A 126 -10.76 7.47 5.86
C VAL A 126 -10.01 7.09 7.13
N TYR A 127 -10.31 7.73 8.25
CA TYR A 127 -9.64 7.46 9.52
C TYR A 127 -10.63 6.96 10.57
N TYR A 128 -11.38 7.85 11.21
CA TYR A 128 -12.38 7.54 12.21
C TYR A 128 -13.25 8.77 12.53
N ASP A 129 -14.42 8.56 13.11
CA ASP A 129 -15.21 9.63 13.71
C ASP A 129 -14.67 9.94 15.12
N ILE A 130 -14.28 11.19 15.35
CA ILE A 130 -13.75 11.66 16.64
C ILE A 130 -14.74 11.38 17.80
N ASN A 131 -16.03 11.61 17.57
CA ASN A 131 -17.04 11.37 18.60
C ASN A 131 -17.21 9.87 18.91
N ALA A 132 -17.12 9.02 17.88
CA ALA A 132 -17.14 7.57 18.07
C ALA A 132 -15.91 7.08 18.85
N ILE A 133 -14.72 7.59 18.53
CA ILE A 133 -13.51 7.27 19.27
C ILE A 133 -13.58 7.77 20.72
N GLN A 134 -14.06 8.98 20.99
CA GLN A 134 -14.20 9.51 22.34
C GLN A 134 -15.25 8.77 23.17
N LYS A 135 -16.29 8.23 22.50
CA LYS A 135 -17.24 7.33 23.16
C LYS A 135 -16.62 5.99 23.52
N TYR A 136 -15.75 5.46 22.64
CA TYR A 136 -14.99 4.23 22.87
C TYR A 136 -13.90 4.41 23.95
N ASP A 137 -13.15 5.53 23.88
CA ASP A 137 -12.11 5.92 24.84
C ASP A 137 -12.28 7.41 25.21
N PRO A 138 -12.95 7.73 26.34
CA PRO A 138 -13.15 9.09 26.80
C PRO A 138 -11.85 9.88 27.08
N THR A 139 -10.73 9.19 27.22
CA THR A 139 -9.41 9.82 27.45
C THR A 139 -8.68 10.18 26.16
N PHE A 140 -9.21 9.77 25.01
CA PHE A 140 -8.60 10.03 23.71
C PHE A 140 -8.60 11.53 23.40
N LYS A 141 -7.44 12.01 22.98
CA LYS A 141 -7.26 13.34 22.42
C LYS A 141 -6.60 13.20 21.06
N TYR A 142 -7.16 13.84 20.07
CA TYR A 142 -6.58 13.89 18.72
C TYR A 142 -5.13 14.39 18.80
N PRO A 143 -4.18 13.67 18.20
CA PRO A 143 -2.74 13.98 18.35
C PRO A 143 -2.28 15.16 17.48
N GLY A 144 -3.17 15.79 16.70
CA GLY A 144 -2.85 16.89 15.78
C GLY A 144 -2.34 16.42 14.42
N TYR A 145 -2.37 15.13 14.14
CA TYR A 145 -1.99 14.55 12.84
C TYR A 145 -2.65 13.20 12.63
N VAL A 146 -2.67 12.79 11.37
CA VAL A 146 -2.98 11.43 10.91
C VAL A 146 -1.90 10.98 9.93
N PHE A 147 -1.95 9.71 9.57
CA PHE A 147 -1.03 9.14 8.59
C PHE A 147 -1.69 7.99 7.83
N ASN A 148 -1.26 7.82 6.59
CA ASN A 148 -1.66 6.68 5.79
C ASN A 148 -0.83 5.44 6.18
N CYS A 149 -1.46 4.27 6.26
CA CYS A 149 -0.82 3.00 6.61
C CYS A 149 -0.28 2.21 5.42
N GLY A 150 -0.43 2.75 4.21
CA GLY A 150 0.14 2.13 2.99
C GLY A 150 1.66 2.15 2.95
N GLN A 151 2.28 3.04 3.71
CA GLN A 151 3.74 3.15 3.86
C GLN A 151 4.12 3.52 5.29
N LEU A 152 5.04 2.75 5.85
CA LEU A 152 5.61 3.02 7.17
C LEU A 152 7.10 2.64 7.19
N PHE A 153 7.93 3.49 7.78
CA PHE A 153 9.22 3.04 8.28
C PHE A 153 9.03 2.52 9.69
N CYS A 154 9.48 1.29 9.98
CA CYS A 154 9.30 0.73 11.31
C CYS A 154 10.42 -0.25 11.67
N LYS A 155 10.60 -0.46 12.98
CA LYS A 155 11.29 -1.64 13.49
C LYS A 155 10.36 -2.86 13.36
N GLY A 156 10.89 -4.02 13.09
CA GLY A 156 10.11 -5.25 13.17
C GLY A 156 9.74 -5.55 14.63
N ASN A 157 8.58 -6.15 14.84
CA ASN A 157 8.05 -6.45 16.18
C ASN A 157 7.91 -5.21 17.08
N PHE A 158 7.55 -4.05 16.51
CA PHE A 158 7.37 -2.83 17.29
C PHE A 158 6.03 -2.79 18.05
N LEU A 159 5.13 -3.70 17.77
CA LEU A 159 3.88 -3.93 18.50
C LEU A 159 3.84 -5.35 19.08
N SER A 160 3.22 -5.50 20.23
CA SER A 160 2.91 -6.83 20.75
C SER A 160 1.53 -7.29 20.30
N ARG A 161 1.32 -8.63 20.32
CA ARG A 161 0.00 -9.20 20.06
C ARG A 161 -1.03 -8.76 21.08
N GLU A 162 -0.63 -8.59 22.34
CA GLU A 162 -1.48 -8.12 23.44
C GLU A 162 -1.97 -6.69 23.19
N GLN A 163 -1.12 -5.81 22.64
CA GLN A 163 -1.50 -4.44 22.28
C GLN A 163 -2.53 -4.41 21.15
N LEU A 164 -2.45 -5.36 20.22
CA LEU A 164 -3.38 -5.45 19.08
C LEU A 164 -4.61 -6.34 19.33
N ALA A 165 -4.57 -7.22 20.34
CA ALA A 165 -5.66 -8.16 20.64
C ALA A 165 -7.04 -7.51 20.85
N PRO A 166 -7.18 -6.27 21.40
CA PRO A 166 -8.46 -5.60 21.46
C PRO A 166 -9.08 -5.32 20.08
N TYR A 167 -8.27 -5.12 19.06
CA TYR A 167 -8.68 -4.65 17.71
C TYR A 167 -8.62 -5.76 16.67
N PHE A 168 -7.79 -6.77 16.87
CA PHE A 168 -7.48 -7.78 15.85
C PHE A 168 -7.60 -9.20 16.41
N ASN A 169 -8.19 -10.09 15.61
CA ASN A 169 -8.29 -11.50 15.94
C ASN A 169 -7.15 -12.27 15.28
N PHE A 170 -6.27 -12.84 16.09
CA PHE A 170 -5.15 -13.66 15.64
C PHE A 170 -5.52 -15.15 15.50
N ALA A 171 -6.66 -15.58 16.06
CA ALA A 171 -7.10 -16.97 16.02
C ALA A 171 -7.97 -17.23 14.79
N GLY A 172 -7.74 -18.34 14.11
CA GLY A 172 -8.49 -18.70 12.91
C GLY A 172 -8.13 -17.81 11.69
N ALA A 173 -9.15 -17.36 10.95
CA ALA A 173 -8.96 -16.41 9.87
C ALA A 173 -8.69 -15.02 10.46
N PRO A 174 -7.56 -14.38 10.13
CA PRO A 174 -7.24 -13.05 10.65
C PRO A 174 -8.34 -12.04 10.30
N SER A 175 -8.79 -11.27 11.28
CA SER A 175 -9.88 -10.31 11.08
C SER A 175 -9.85 -9.15 12.08
N TRP A 176 -10.30 -7.98 11.63
CA TRP A 176 -10.52 -6.83 12.49
C TRP A 176 -11.83 -7.00 13.27
N LYS A 177 -11.84 -6.58 14.54
CA LYS A 177 -12.96 -6.85 15.48
C LYS A 177 -14.07 -5.80 15.41
N ASP A 178 -13.70 -4.53 15.39
CA ASP A 178 -14.65 -3.42 15.43
C ASP A 178 -14.49 -2.53 14.20
N THR A 179 -15.21 -2.86 13.14
CA THR A 179 -15.22 -2.08 11.91
C THR A 179 -16.23 -0.93 11.94
N THR A 180 -16.96 -0.77 13.04
CA THR A 180 -17.89 0.37 13.23
C THR A 180 -17.13 1.55 13.79
N THR A 181 -16.38 1.37 14.86
CA THR A 181 -15.53 2.42 15.44
C THR A 181 -14.28 2.69 14.57
N PHE A 182 -13.76 1.64 13.91
CA PHE A 182 -12.56 1.69 13.08
C PHE A 182 -12.87 1.28 11.61
N PRO A 183 -13.53 2.15 10.84
CA PRO A 183 -14.10 1.78 9.53
C PRO A 183 -13.05 1.41 8.49
N MET A 184 -11.88 2.04 8.52
CA MET A 184 -10.76 1.75 7.60
C MET A 184 -9.71 0.84 8.25
N VAL A 185 -10.18 -0.08 9.10
CA VAL A 185 -9.44 -1.18 9.73
C VAL A 185 -8.05 -0.76 10.23
N ASP A 186 -6.94 -1.19 9.60
CA ASP A 186 -5.58 -0.86 10.04
C ASP A 186 -5.33 0.65 10.11
N GLN A 187 -5.79 1.40 9.13
CA GLN A 187 -5.61 2.85 9.10
C GLN A 187 -6.31 3.54 10.26
N SER A 188 -7.56 3.16 10.55
CA SER A 188 -8.30 3.70 11.69
C SER A 188 -7.67 3.27 13.02
N VAL A 189 -7.39 1.97 13.16
CA VAL A 189 -6.80 1.43 14.40
C VAL A 189 -5.43 2.03 14.68
N PHE A 190 -4.53 2.12 13.70
CA PHE A 190 -3.18 2.63 13.95
C PHE A 190 -3.16 4.12 14.22
N ASN A 191 -4.02 4.92 13.57
CA ASN A 191 -4.16 6.34 13.88
C ASN A 191 -4.72 6.61 15.28
N TYR A 192 -5.41 5.64 15.88
CA TYR A 192 -5.80 5.68 17.30
C TYR A 192 -4.73 5.07 18.22
N LEU A 193 -4.27 3.86 17.93
CA LEU A 193 -3.45 3.05 18.82
C LEU A 193 -2.02 3.60 18.97
N LEU A 194 -1.34 3.94 17.86
CA LEU A 194 0.06 4.33 17.94
C LEU A 194 0.25 5.61 18.73
N PRO A 195 -0.51 6.72 18.51
CA PRO A 195 -0.42 7.89 19.36
C PRO A 195 -0.80 7.63 20.82
N THR A 196 -1.75 6.72 21.07
CA THR A 196 -2.13 6.30 22.44
C THR A 196 -0.97 5.58 23.13
N LEU A 197 -0.26 4.69 22.44
CA LEU A 197 0.92 4.02 22.97
C LEU A 197 2.08 5.00 23.19
N GLN A 198 2.29 5.93 22.28
CA GLN A 198 3.30 6.99 22.43
C GLN A 198 3.05 7.83 23.68
N LYS A 199 1.81 8.28 23.90
CA LYS A 199 1.41 9.03 25.11
C LYS A 199 1.67 8.25 26.39
N LYS A 200 1.57 6.92 26.34
CA LYS A 200 1.87 6.01 27.48
C LYS A 200 3.36 5.67 27.60
N GLY A 201 4.24 6.23 26.77
CA GLY A 201 5.67 5.91 26.76
C GLY A 201 6.02 4.50 26.31
N LYS A 202 5.10 3.82 25.60
CA LYS A 202 5.27 2.42 25.15
C LYS A 202 5.72 2.30 23.69
N LEU A 203 5.81 3.42 22.98
CA LEU A 203 6.19 3.48 21.58
C LEU A 203 6.78 4.85 21.28
N SER A 204 7.76 4.92 20.39
CA SER A 204 8.30 6.16 19.84
C SER A 204 7.89 6.34 18.39
N ILE A 205 7.31 7.53 18.07
CA ILE A 205 6.86 7.87 16.71
C ILE A 205 7.67 9.06 16.20
N GLY A 206 8.38 8.84 15.10
CA GLY A 206 8.94 9.91 14.28
C GLY A 206 7.94 10.37 13.24
N LYS A 207 8.01 11.66 12.87
CA LYS A 207 7.19 12.25 11.81
C LYS A 207 8.09 12.78 10.72
N ALA A 208 7.73 12.51 9.48
CA ALA A 208 8.43 13.03 8.31
C ALA A 208 7.45 13.19 7.16
N HIS A 209 7.83 13.97 6.16
CA HIS A 209 7.06 14.10 4.93
C HIS A 209 7.82 13.37 3.81
N TYR A 210 7.32 12.25 3.36
CA TYR A 210 7.97 11.39 2.36
C TYR A 210 7.00 10.70 1.40
N MET A 211 5.70 10.92 1.55
CA MET A 211 4.68 10.37 0.67
C MET A 211 3.83 11.50 0.08
N LEU A 212 3.48 11.35 -1.18
CA LEU A 212 2.60 12.23 -1.92
C LEU A 212 1.43 11.41 -2.48
N TRP A 213 0.21 11.94 -2.39
CA TRP A 213 -0.92 11.36 -3.09
C TRP A 213 -0.81 11.60 -4.59
N SER A 214 -1.20 10.61 -5.39
CA SER A 214 -1.02 10.63 -6.84
C SER A 214 -1.80 11.74 -7.56
N ASP A 215 -2.86 12.26 -6.96
CA ASP A 215 -3.75 13.29 -7.50
C ASP A 215 -3.38 14.73 -7.12
N LEU A 216 -2.41 14.89 -6.20
CA LEU A 216 -1.94 16.22 -5.81
C LEU A 216 -1.39 17.00 -6.99
N GLU A 217 -1.68 18.31 -7.03
CA GLU A 217 -1.22 19.19 -8.09
C GLU A 217 0.32 19.24 -8.18
N VAL A 218 1.00 19.25 -7.05
CA VAL A 218 2.47 19.19 -7.00
C VAL A 218 3.01 17.93 -7.69
N VAL A 219 2.34 16.78 -7.56
CA VAL A 219 2.75 15.52 -8.21
C VAL A 219 2.60 15.61 -9.73
N LYS A 220 1.54 16.26 -10.22
CA LYS A 220 1.32 16.44 -11.66
C LYS A 220 2.41 17.30 -12.31
N GLN A 221 3.01 18.21 -11.55
CA GLN A 221 4.03 19.15 -12.02
C GLN A 221 5.47 18.63 -11.92
N ILE A 222 5.73 17.50 -11.24
CA ILE A 222 7.09 16.93 -11.11
C ILE A 222 7.63 16.56 -12.52
N PRO A 223 8.71 17.17 -13.03
CA PRO A 223 9.28 16.78 -14.29
C PRO A 223 9.87 15.36 -14.24
N ILE A 224 9.57 14.54 -15.22
CA ILE A 224 10.11 13.16 -15.29
C ILE A 224 11.65 13.14 -15.30
N ALA A 225 12.29 14.15 -15.90
CA ALA A 225 13.74 14.28 -15.89
C ALA A 225 14.32 14.36 -14.47
N HIS A 226 13.62 15.03 -13.53
CA HIS A 226 14.03 15.12 -12.14
C HIS A 226 13.87 13.77 -11.41
N VAL A 227 12.83 13.01 -11.76
CA VAL A 227 12.63 11.65 -11.22
C VAL A 227 13.75 10.73 -11.71
N ILE A 228 14.10 10.80 -12.99
CA ILE A 228 15.22 10.03 -13.56
C ILE A 228 16.55 10.39 -12.89
N ALA A 229 16.80 11.66 -12.61
CA ALA A 229 18.00 12.11 -11.89
C ALA A 229 18.05 11.65 -10.43
N GLY A 230 16.90 11.43 -9.78
CA GLY A 230 16.78 10.81 -8.46
C GLY A 230 17.11 11.69 -7.25
N ASN A 231 17.51 12.95 -7.42
CA ASN A 231 18.07 13.76 -6.34
C ASN A 231 17.10 14.78 -5.74
N LEU A 232 16.06 15.16 -6.46
CA LEU A 232 15.21 16.30 -6.10
C LEU A 232 13.92 15.93 -5.36
N TYR A 233 13.44 14.72 -5.56
CA TYR A 233 12.16 14.26 -4.98
C TYR A 233 12.33 12.94 -4.23
N PRO A 234 12.86 12.95 -3.00
CA PRO A 234 13.04 11.74 -2.20
C PRO A 234 11.71 11.27 -1.60
N PHE A 235 10.72 11.00 -2.45
CA PHE A 235 9.37 10.65 -2.04
C PHE A 235 8.91 9.32 -2.64
N VAL A 236 7.82 8.82 -2.11
CA VAL A 236 6.96 7.85 -2.78
C VAL A 236 5.65 8.52 -3.21
N ILE A 237 5.07 8.06 -4.33
CA ILE A 237 3.72 8.41 -4.75
C ILE A 237 2.82 7.24 -4.46
N HIS A 238 1.72 7.47 -3.74
CA HIS A 238 0.72 6.47 -3.40
C HIS A 238 -0.55 6.66 -4.24
N TYR A 239 -1.01 5.58 -4.87
CA TYR A 239 -2.18 5.56 -5.75
C TYR A 239 -3.44 5.06 -5.06
N ALA A 240 -3.48 5.02 -3.72
CA ALA A 240 -4.66 4.60 -2.97
C ALA A 240 -5.84 5.53 -3.21
N GLY A 241 -7.05 4.96 -3.35
CA GLY A 241 -8.28 5.72 -3.57
C GLY A 241 -8.40 6.40 -4.93
N ALA A 242 -7.31 6.59 -5.68
CA ALA A 242 -7.33 7.11 -7.03
C ALA A 242 -7.85 6.05 -8.03
N LEU A 243 -8.22 6.49 -9.24
CA LEU A 243 -8.52 5.56 -10.32
C LEU A 243 -7.29 4.70 -10.62
N ARG A 244 -7.32 3.47 -10.13
CA ARG A 244 -6.25 2.49 -10.26
C ARG A 244 -6.67 1.39 -11.23
N THR A 245 -5.96 1.26 -12.33
CA THR A 245 -6.29 0.32 -13.40
C THR A 245 -5.05 -0.13 -14.14
N PRO A 246 -4.98 -1.38 -14.61
CA PRO A 246 -3.91 -1.84 -15.50
C PRO A 246 -3.82 -1.07 -16.82
N LEU A 247 -4.82 -0.27 -17.16
CA LEU A 247 -4.79 0.67 -18.27
C LEU A 247 -4.11 1.97 -17.81
N LEU A 248 -2.77 1.98 -17.78
CA LEU A 248 -1.97 3.06 -17.21
C LEU A 248 -2.29 4.43 -17.78
N ASN A 249 -2.68 4.51 -19.06
CA ASN A 249 -3.05 5.77 -19.73
C ASN A 249 -4.29 6.47 -19.15
N LYS A 250 -4.99 5.83 -18.22
CA LYS A 250 -6.13 6.39 -17.48
C LYS A 250 -5.78 6.82 -16.06
N MET A 251 -4.52 6.64 -15.66
CA MET A 251 -4.04 7.00 -14.34
C MET A 251 -3.29 8.33 -14.36
N THR A 252 -3.23 8.98 -13.21
CA THR A 252 -2.36 10.15 -13.02
C THR A 252 -0.90 9.75 -13.20
N ARG A 253 -0.07 10.65 -13.71
CA ARG A 253 1.36 10.43 -13.95
C ARG A 253 1.64 9.16 -14.73
N THR A 254 0.86 8.96 -15.78
CA THR A 254 1.05 7.87 -16.77
C THR A 254 2.49 7.79 -17.27
N ASP A 255 3.15 8.92 -17.45
CA ASP A 255 4.54 9.03 -17.88
C ASP A 255 5.50 8.26 -16.95
N LEU A 256 5.38 8.45 -15.63
CA LEU A 256 6.18 7.77 -14.62
C LEU A 256 5.85 6.27 -14.56
N LEU A 257 4.57 5.94 -14.59
CA LEU A 257 4.13 4.54 -14.55
C LEU A 257 4.64 3.75 -15.76
N ILE A 258 4.53 4.33 -16.97
CA ILE A 258 5.06 3.71 -18.20
C ILE A 258 6.59 3.62 -18.15
N PHE A 259 7.28 4.63 -17.60
CA PHE A 259 8.73 4.59 -17.46
C PHE A 259 9.18 3.41 -16.61
N PHE A 260 8.62 3.26 -15.41
CA PHE A 260 8.97 2.16 -14.52
C PHE A 260 8.46 0.79 -15.01
N GLU A 261 7.31 0.75 -15.69
CA GLU A 261 6.84 -0.48 -16.33
C GLU A 261 7.81 -0.93 -17.44
N LYS A 262 8.26 -0.03 -18.30
CA LYS A 262 9.29 -0.34 -19.30
C LYS A 262 10.60 -0.78 -18.66
N HIS A 263 11.00 -0.13 -17.56
CA HIS A 263 12.18 -0.54 -16.78
C HIS A 263 12.01 -1.94 -16.23
N TYR A 264 10.81 -2.29 -15.71
CA TYR A 264 10.51 -3.66 -15.27
C TYR A 264 10.73 -4.68 -16.40
N TYR A 265 10.09 -4.48 -17.54
CA TYR A 265 10.17 -5.45 -18.64
C TYR A 265 11.53 -5.49 -19.34
N SER A 266 12.38 -4.47 -19.19
CA SER A 266 13.72 -4.46 -19.80
C SER A 266 14.64 -5.54 -19.25
N LYS A 267 14.41 -6.04 -18.04
CA LYS A 267 15.21 -7.10 -17.39
C LYS A 267 14.65 -8.50 -17.61
N ILE A 268 13.52 -8.64 -18.29
CA ILE A 268 12.84 -9.93 -18.48
C ILE A 268 13.07 -10.44 -19.92
N PRO A 269 13.43 -11.70 -20.13
CA PRO A 269 13.49 -12.28 -21.47
C PRO A 269 12.15 -12.13 -22.20
N LEU A 270 12.19 -11.66 -23.45
CA LEU A 270 11.00 -11.33 -24.25
C LEU A 270 10.06 -10.33 -23.56
N GLY A 271 10.57 -9.50 -22.65
CA GLY A 271 9.78 -8.62 -21.80
C GLY A 271 8.86 -7.67 -22.57
N LYS A 272 9.31 -7.14 -23.73
CA LYS A 272 8.44 -6.30 -24.59
C LYS A 272 7.21 -7.06 -25.07
N CYS A 273 7.35 -8.31 -25.53
CA CYS A 273 6.21 -9.13 -25.96
C CYS A 273 5.27 -9.43 -24.79
N LEU A 274 5.84 -9.75 -23.62
CA LEU A 274 5.09 -10.01 -22.41
C LEU A 274 4.34 -8.77 -21.92
N GLN A 275 4.96 -7.59 -21.98
CA GLN A 275 4.32 -6.31 -21.68
C GLN A 275 3.10 -6.08 -22.57
N HIS A 276 3.26 -6.21 -23.88
CA HIS A 276 2.16 -6.02 -24.84
C HIS A 276 1.01 -7.01 -24.59
N SER A 277 1.31 -8.29 -24.39
CA SER A 277 0.28 -9.29 -24.10
C SER A 277 -0.52 -8.95 -22.84
N ARG A 278 0.13 -8.49 -21.77
CA ARG A 278 -0.50 -8.11 -20.52
C ARG A 278 -1.30 -6.81 -20.61
N GLN A 279 -0.91 -5.88 -21.45
CA GLN A 279 -1.67 -4.65 -21.73
C GLN A 279 -2.94 -4.94 -22.54
N LEU A 280 -2.92 -5.94 -23.41
CA LEU A 280 -4.09 -6.37 -24.20
C LEU A 280 -5.14 -7.14 -23.38
N MET A 281 -4.72 -7.90 -22.36
CA MET A 281 -5.63 -8.69 -21.52
C MET A 281 -6.75 -7.86 -20.85
N PRO A 282 -6.48 -6.72 -20.21
CA PRO A 282 -7.54 -5.89 -19.62
C PRO A 282 -8.50 -5.32 -20.66
N LEU A 283 -8.01 -5.00 -21.86
CA LEU A 283 -8.84 -4.53 -22.97
C LEU A 283 -9.78 -5.67 -23.47
N GLY A 284 -9.24 -6.87 -23.65
CA GLY A 284 -10.01 -8.05 -23.98
C GLY A 284 -11.12 -8.35 -22.97
N ASN A 285 -10.78 -8.33 -21.69
CA ASN A 285 -11.75 -8.51 -20.60
C ASN A 285 -12.81 -7.41 -20.57
N LEU A 286 -12.44 -6.16 -20.86
CA LEU A 286 -13.40 -5.04 -20.93
C LEU A 286 -14.38 -5.22 -22.10
N ILE A 287 -13.90 -5.64 -23.27
CA ILE A 287 -14.72 -5.91 -24.46
C ILE A 287 -15.69 -7.05 -24.15
N ILE A 288 -15.19 -8.17 -23.61
CA ILE A 288 -16.01 -9.33 -23.24
C ILE A 288 -17.09 -8.95 -22.24
N ARG A 289 -16.76 -8.21 -21.19
CA ARG A 289 -17.76 -7.72 -20.20
C ARG A 289 -18.81 -6.82 -20.84
N ARG A 290 -18.42 -5.88 -21.72
CA ARG A 290 -19.35 -4.99 -22.43
C ARG A 290 -20.28 -5.78 -23.33
N SER A 291 -19.75 -6.76 -24.10
CA SER A 291 -20.53 -7.63 -24.99
C SER A 291 -21.49 -8.49 -24.18
N TYR A 292 -21.06 -9.06 -23.05
CA TYR A 292 -21.93 -9.82 -22.15
C TYR A 292 -23.07 -8.96 -21.57
N HIS A 293 -22.78 -7.74 -21.11
CA HIS A 293 -23.81 -6.83 -20.60
C HIS A 293 -24.78 -6.37 -21.68
N ALA A 294 -24.30 -6.14 -22.91
CA ALA A 294 -25.15 -5.82 -24.04
C ALA A 294 -26.09 -6.97 -24.40
N LEU A 295 -25.54 -8.19 -24.47
CA LEU A 295 -26.31 -9.40 -24.71
C LEU A 295 -27.37 -9.63 -23.61
N LYS A 296 -26.99 -9.52 -22.35
CA LYS A 296 -27.91 -9.64 -21.21
C LYS A 296 -29.06 -8.62 -21.29
N LYS A 297 -28.75 -7.36 -21.64
CA LYS A 297 -29.78 -6.32 -21.84
C LYS A 297 -30.69 -6.66 -23.02
N ALA A 298 -30.17 -7.18 -24.12
CA ALA A 298 -30.96 -7.58 -25.29
C ALA A 298 -31.91 -8.74 -24.94
N ILE A 299 -31.41 -9.77 -24.22
CA ILE A 299 -32.23 -10.89 -23.75
C ILE A 299 -33.36 -10.39 -22.85
N ILE A 300 -33.06 -9.55 -21.85
CA ILE A 300 -34.09 -9.00 -20.93
C ILE A 300 -35.14 -8.19 -21.69
N ARG A 301 -34.75 -7.46 -22.76
CA ARG A 301 -35.71 -6.71 -23.59
C ARG A 301 -36.59 -7.65 -24.42
N ALA A 302 -36.01 -8.73 -24.96
CA ALA A 302 -36.74 -9.71 -25.77
C ALA A 302 -37.71 -10.60 -24.94
N THR A 303 -37.43 -10.76 -23.63
CA THR A 303 -38.26 -11.61 -22.73
C THR A 303 -39.26 -10.80 -21.93
N LYS A 304 -39.33 -9.45 -22.07
CA LYS A 304 -40.43 -8.68 -21.50
C LYS A 304 -41.72 -8.95 -22.30
N PRO A 305 -42.80 -9.43 -21.65
CA PRO A 305 -44.07 -9.53 -22.33
C PRO A 305 -44.51 -8.13 -22.83
N ALA A 306 -45.02 -8.09 -24.06
CA ALA A 306 -45.66 -6.89 -24.55
C ALA A 306 -46.90 -6.62 -23.67
N LEU A 307 -46.88 -5.50 -22.96
CA LEU A 307 -48.04 -4.97 -22.23
C LEU A 307 -49.00 -4.35 -23.22
#